data_dd80f3443c86a8d0fdf2677393a73ed7
#
_entry.id   dd80f3443c86a8d0fdf2677393a73ed7
#
_cell.length_a   1.000
_cell.length_b   1.000
_cell.length_c   1.000
_cell.angle_alpha   90.00
_cell.angle_beta   90.00
_cell.angle_gamma   90.00
#
_symmetry.space_group_name_H-M   'P 1'
#
loop_
_entity.id
_entity.type
_entity.pdbx_description
1 polymer ?
#
loop_
_entity_poly.entity_id
_entity_poly.type
_entity_poly.pdbx_seq_one_letter_code
_entity_poly.pdbx_strand_id
1 'polypeptide(L)'
;EQIQDAELEVMRILWQSPEPVALAEVRRELAARCGWEDSTVKTLLRRLCAKGAVKLERRGMYRAVITQAEYGRWSAKRFVSKVFEGSAKKLVAALVSDGQLSQADIDELSALFHQGEEPK
;
A
#
# COMPACT_ATOMS: atom_id res chain seq x y z
N GLU A 1 9.26 -0.36 8.59
CA GLU A 1 8.83 -1.62 9.16
C GLU A 1 7.75 -2.26 8.31
N GLN A 2 7.76 -3.58 8.21
CA GLN A 2 6.90 -4.27 7.28
C GLN A 2 5.45 -4.32 7.77
N ILE A 3 4.52 -4.07 6.84
CA ILE A 3 3.09 -4.17 7.10
C ILE A 3 2.62 -5.55 6.64
N GLN A 4 1.96 -6.27 7.54
CA GLN A 4 1.44 -7.60 7.24
C GLN A 4 0.19 -7.50 6.36
N ASP A 5 -0.17 -8.59 5.71
CA ASP A 5 -1.33 -8.60 4.81
C ASP A 5 -2.63 -8.16 5.51
N ALA A 6 -2.84 -8.64 6.73
CA ALA A 6 -4.03 -8.25 7.48
C ALA A 6 -4.02 -6.76 7.81
N GLU A 7 -2.85 -6.24 8.17
CA GLU A 7 -2.70 -4.82 8.48
C GLU A 7 -2.93 -3.97 7.25
N LEU A 8 -2.59 -4.50 6.07
CA LEU A 8 -2.77 -3.78 4.82
C LEU A 8 -4.25 -3.51 4.54
N GLU A 9 -5.14 -4.42 4.96
CA GLU A 9 -6.57 -4.20 4.80
C GLU A 9 -7.03 -2.97 5.58
N VAL A 10 -6.47 -2.76 6.77
CA VAL A 10 -6.75 -1.56 7.55
C VAL A 10 -6.22 -0.32 6.82
N MET A 11 -4.99 -0.41 6.33
CA MET A 11 -4.38 0.72 5.63
C MET A 11 -5.19 1.13 4.41
N ARG A 12 -5.75 0.18 3.68
CA ARG A 12 -6.56 0.49 2.49
C ARG A 12 -7.75 1.38 2.82
N ILE A 13 -8.38 1.14 3.96
CA ILE A 13 -9.50 1.96 4.39
C ILE A 13 -9.04 3.38 4.69
N LEU A 14 -7.92 3.51 5.40
CA LEU A 14 -7.41 4.82 5.76
C LEU A 14 -6.91 5.58 4.54
N TRP A 15 -6.30 4.89 3.58
CA TRP A 15 -5.81 5.53 2.37
C TRP A 15 -6.93 6.04 1.46
N GLN A 16 -8.13 5.45 1.57
CA GLN A 16 -9.26 5.86 0.74
C GLN A 16 -9.88 7.16 1.20
N SER A 17 -9.54 7.61 2.40
CA SER A 17 -10.12 8.83 2.97
C SER A 17 -9.05 9.90 3.14
N PRO A 18 -9.31 11.14 2.68
CA PRO A 18 -8.36 12.24 2.94
C PRO A 18 -8.42 12.73 4.37
N GLU A 19 -9.44 12.35 5.12
CA GLU A 19 -9.64 12.76 6.51
C GLU A 19 -9.43 11.58 7.44
N PRO A 20 -9.16 11.83 8.72
CA PRO A 20 -9.10 10.74 9.69
C PRO A 20 -10.40 9.93 9.68
N VAL A 21 -10.28 8.63 9.94
CA VAL A 21 -11.42 7.71 9.87
C VAL A 21 -11.76 7.23 11.28
N ALA A 22 -13.06 7.24 11.59
CA ALA A 22 -13.53 6.81 12.91
C ALA A 22 -13.35 5.30 13.07
N LEU A 23 -13.04 4.88 14.30
CA LEU A 23 -12.91 3.47 14.62
C LEU A 23 -14.14 2.67 14.21
N ALA A 24 -15.34 3.24 14.46
CA ALA A 24 -16.59 2.57 14.07
C ALA A 24 -16.67 2.31 12.58
N GLU A 25 -16.16 3.25 11.79
CA GLU A 25 -16.14 3.10 10.33
C GLU A 25 -15.19 1.99 9.90
N VAL A 26 -13.99 1.96 10.52
CA VAL A 26 -13.01 0.92 10.21
C VAL A 26 -13.58 -0.45 10.56
N ARG A 27 -14.23 -0.57 11.72
CA ARG A 27 -14.85 -1.81 12.14
C ARG A 27 -15.91 -2.28 11.15
N ARG A 28 -16.77 -1.35 10.75
CA ARG A 28 -17.88 -1.68 9.84
C ARG A 28 -17.35 -2.18 8.49
N GLU A 29 -16.34 -1.48 7.95
CA GLU A 29 -15.77 -1.85 6.67
C GLU A 29 -15.12 -3.23 6.72
N LEU A 30 -14.36 -3.49 7.77
CA LEU A 30 -13.64 -4.76 7.86
C LEU A 30 -14.56 -5.92 8.23
N ALA A 31 -15.63 -5.66 8.96
CA ALA A 31 -16.65 -6.67 9.21
C ALA A 31 -17.32 -7.07 7.89
N ALA A 32 -17.63 -6.09 7.06
CA ALA A 32 -18.28 -6.34 5.78
C ALA A 32 -17.35 -7.04 4.78
N ARG A 33 -16.10 -6.61 4.70
CA ARG A 33 -15.14 -7.13 3.71
C ARG A 33 -14.50 -8.43 4.13
N CYS A 34 -14.13 -8.55 5.40
CA CYS A 34 -13.30 -9.65 5.88
C CYS A 34 -13.96 -10.50 6.94
N GLY A 35 -15.11 -10.08 7.45
CA GLY A 35 -15.79 -10.80 8.52
C GLY A 35 -15.04 -10.72 9.84
N TRP A 36 -14.20 -9.70 10.04
CA TRP A 36 -13.39 -9.60 11.25
C TRP A 36 -14.15 -9.00 12.40
N GLU A 37 -13.84 -9.52 13.60
CA GLU A 37 -14.43 -9.03 14.82
C GLU A 37 -13.72 -7.75 15.29
N ASP A 38 -14.40 -7.01 16.15
CA ASP A 38 -13.88 -5.75 16.67
C ASP A 38 -12.52 -5.89 17.34
N SER A 39 -12.31 -6.98 18.07
CA SER A 39 -11.04 -7.21 18.75
C SER A 39 -9.89 -7.36 17.77
N THR A 40 -10.14 -8.02 16.64
CA THR A 40 -9.13 -8.17 15.59
C THR A 40 -8.75 -6.81 15.02
N VAL A 41 -9.75 -5.99 14.72
CA VAL A 41 -9.52 -4.64 14.16
C VAL A 41 -8.71 -3.79 15.13
N LYS A 42 -9.06 -3.80 16.41
CA LYS A 42 -8.34 -3.04 17.43
C LYS A 42 -6.89 -3.48 17.55
N THR A 43 -6.66 -4.79 17.50
CA THR A 43 -5.30 -5.33 17.58
C THR A 43 -4.46 -4.85 16.39
N LEU A 44 -5.03 -4.88 15.19
CA LEU A 44 -4.31 -4.46 13.99
C LEU A 44 -4.00 -2.96 14.04
N LEU A 45 -4.96 -2.15 14.46
CA LEU A 45 -4.75 -0.71 14.61
C LEU A 45 -3.64 -0.41 15.62
N ARG A 46 -3.64 -1.13 16.74
CA ARG A 46 -2.61 -0.94 17.75
C ARG A 46 -1.23 -1.28 17.20
N ARG A 47 -1.14 -2.37 16.44
CA ARG A 47 0.13 -2.75 15.82
C ARG A 47 0.62 -1.72 14.82
N LEU A 48 -0.30 -1.20 14.02
CA LEU A 48 0.05 -0.18 13.02
C LEU A 48 0.48 1.12 13.68
N CYS A 49 -0.15 1.50 14.78
CA CYS A 49 0.28 2.66 15.55
C CYS A 49 1.69 2.44 16.11
N ALA A 50 1.95 1.24 16.63
CA ALA A 50 3.27 0.92 17.17
C ALA A 50 4.34 0.97 16.11
N LYS A 51 4.00 0.61 14.87
CA LYS A 51 4.93 0.64 13.74
C LYS A 51 5.11 2.04 13.17
N GLY A 52 4.32 3.01 13.61
CA GLY A 52 4.38 4.35 13.08
C GLY A 52 3.67 4.56 11.77
N ALA A 53 2.91 3.57 11.31
CA ALA A 53 2.21 3.65 10.03
C ALA A 53 0.85 4.34 10.16
N VAL A 54 0.28 4.34 11.34
CA VAL A 54 -1.02 4.92 11.64
C VAL A 54 -0.90 5.79 12.88
N LYS A 55 -1.65 6.87 12.91
CA LYS A 55 -1.66 7.78 14.03
C LYS A 55 -3.10 7.94 14.54
N LEU A 56 -3.26 7.90 15.85
CA LEU A 56 -4.52 8.26 16.49
C LEU A 56 -4.56 9.78 16.52
N GLU A 57 -5.27 10.36 15.57
CA GLU A 57 -5.27 11.82 15.39
C GLU A 57 -5.97 12.51 16.55
N ARG A 58 -7.12 11.95 16.94
CA ARG A 58 -7.85 12.35 18.12
C ARG A 58 -8.69 11.16 18.52
N ARG A 59 -9.37 11.26 19.64
CA ARG A 59 -10.07 10.12 20.22
C ARG A 59 -10.93 9.39 19.20
N GLY A 60 -10.59 8.12 18.97
CA GLY A 60 -11.34 7.26 18.06
C GLY A 60 -11.18 7.57 16.59
N MET A 61 -10.23 8.44 16.23
CA MET A 61 -10.03 8.86 14.84
C MET A 61 -8.61 8.50 14.41
N TYR A 62 -8.49 7.75 13.33
CA TYR A 62 -7.20 7.22 12.87
C TYR A 62 -6.84 7.75 11.50
N ARG A 63 -5.56 8.00 11.29
CA ARG A 63 -5.03 8.53 10.05
C ARG A 63 -3.78 7.75 9.65
N ALA A 64 -3.64 7.47 8.35
CA ALA A 64 -2.42 6.87 7.85
C ALA A 64 -1.29 7.90 7.87
N VAL A 65 -0.13 7.52 8.42
CA VAL A 65 1.04 8.38 8.43
C VAL A 65 1.82 8.24 7.14
N ILE A 66 1.99 6.99 6.68
CA ILE A 66 2.64 6.74 5.39
C ILE A 66 1.57 6.72 4.30
N THR A 67 1.92 7.26 3.13
CA THR A 67 0.98 7.26 2.01
C THR A 67 1.02 5.93 1.28
N GLN A 68 -0.03 5.68 0.50
CA GLN A 68 -0.08 4.48 -0.32
C GLN A 68 1.07 4.45 -1.32
N ALA A 69 1.39 5.60 -1.91
CA ALA A 69 2.49 5.70 -2.87
C ALA A 69 3.83 5.40 -2.22
N GLU A 70 4.05 5.92 -1.01
CA GLU A 70 5.30 5.66 -0.28
C GLU A 70 5.45 4.18 0.03
N TYR A 71 4.36 3.57 0.53
CA TYR A 71 4.39 2.15 0.85
C TYR A 71 4.60 1.31 -0.40
N GLY A 72 3.94 1.70 -1.50
CA GLY A 72 4.08 0.99 -2.77
C GLY A 72 5.50 1.01 -3.29
N ARG A 73 6.15 2.18 -3.25
CA ARG A 73 7.54 2.30 -3.70
C ARG A 73 8.49 1.45 -2.84
N TRP A 74 8.31 1.54 -1.52
CA TRP A 74 9.13 0.75 -0.60
C TRP A 74 8.95 -0.74 -0.82
N SER A 75 7.69 -1.17 -0.97
CA SER A 75 7.36 -2.59 -1.18
C SER A 75 7.90 -3.10 -2.50
N ALA A 76 7.81 -2.28 -3.55
CA ALA A 76 8.32 -2.66 -4.87
C ALA A 76 9.82 -2.87 -4.83
N LYS A 77 10.56 -1.94 -4.19
CA LYS A 77 12.01 -2.07 -4.06
C LYS A 77 12.39 -3.32 -3.29
N ARG A 78 11.70 -3.57 -2.19
CA ARG A 78 11.97 -4.73 -1.36
C ARG A 78 11.69 -6.01 -2.12
N PHE A 79 10.59 -6.06 -2.86
CA PHE A 79 10.21 -7.22 -3.64
C PHE A 79 11.23 -7.51 -4.73
N VAL A 80 11.63 -6.49 -5.47
CA VAL A 80 12.60 -6.63 -6.54
C VAL A 80 13.92 -7.12 -5.97
N SER A 81 14.35 -6.55 -4.85
CA SER A 81 15.60 -6.96 -4.22
C SER A 81 15.56 -8.41 -3.78
N LYS A 82 14.44 -8.84 -3.20
CA LYS A 82 14.32 -10.16 -2.60
C LYS A 82 14.07 -11.27 -3.61
N VAL A 83 13.20 -11.00 -4.59
CA VAL A 83 12.75 -12.03 -5.52
C VAL A 83 13.52 -12.00 -6.84
N PHE A 84 13.89 -10.81 -7.30
CA PHE A 84 14.56 -10.62 -8.59
C PHE A 84 16.00 -10.15 -8.45
N GLU A 85 16.57 -10.33 -7.28
CA GLU A 85 17.99 -10.03 -7.02
C GLU A 85 18.38 -8.62 -7.43
N GLY A 86 17.46 -7.68 -7.22
CA GLY A 86 17.70 -6.28 -7.51
C GLY A 86 17.44 -5.86 -8.95
N SER A 87 16.97 -6.76 -9.79
CA SER A 87 16.75 -6.46 -11.20
C SER A 87 15.28 -6.10 -11.48
N ALA A 88 15.01 -4.80 -11.56
CA ALA A 88 13.68 -4.33 -11.95
C ALA A 88 13.33 -4.79 -13.37
N LYS A 89 14.34 -4.92 -14.23
CA LYS A 89 14.14 -5.40 -15.60
C LYS A 89 13.54 -6.79 -15.60
N LYS A 90 14.01 -7.67 -14.70
CA LYS A 90 13.48 -9.03 -14.61
C LYS A 90 12.03 -9.03 -14.16
N LEU A 91 11.68 -8.14 -13.25
CA LEU A 91 10.30 -8.01 -12.80
C LEU A 91 9.40 -7.58 -13.96
N VAL A 92 9.82 -6.55 -14.68
CA VAL A 92 9.05 -6.05 -15.83
C VAL A 92 8.90 -7.14 -16.89
N ALA A 93 9.98 -7.87 -17.17
CA ALA A 93 9.94 -8.97 -18.14
C ALA A 93 8.93 -10.04 -17.73
N ALA A 94 8.87 -10.37 -16.44
CA ALA A 94 7.93 -11.35 -15.95
C ALA A 94 6.49 -10.88 -16.15
N LEU A 95 6.23 -9.59 -15.88
CA LEU A 95 4.90 -9.03 -16.04
C LEU A 95 4.48 -9.00 -17.51
N VAL A 96 5.40 -8.67 -18.39
CA VAL A 96 5.12 -8.67 -19.83
C VAL A 96 4.80 -10.09 -20.31
N SER A 97 5.62 -11.06 -19.90
CA SER A 97 5.42 -12.46 -20.28
C SER A 97 4.09 -13.00 -19.82
N ASP A 98 3.63 -12.54 -18.66
CA ASP A 98 2.39 -13.01 -18.06
C ASP A 98 1.16 -12.25 -18.55
N GLY A 99 1.33 -11.29 -19.44
CA GLY A 99 0.21 -10.53 -19.96
C GLY A 99 -0.37 -9.50 -19.03
N GLN A 100 0.38 -9.13 -17.99
CA GLN A 100 -0.09 -8.13 -17.01
C GLN A 100 0.03 -6.70 -17.54
N LEU A 101 0.85 -6.50 -18.57
CA LEU A 101 1.06 -5.19 -19.18
C LEU A 101 0.54 -5.19 -20.60
N SER A 102 -0.35 -4.27 -20.91
CA SER A 102 -0.85 -4.07 -22.28
C SER A 102 0.14 -3.18 -23.04
N GLN A 103 -0.07 -3.10 -24.36
CA GLN A 103 0.75 -2.20 -25.17
C GLN A 103 0.56 -0.74 -24.71
N ALA A 104 -0.67 -0.38 -24.34
CA ALA A 104 -0.95 0.95 -23.83
C ALA A 104 -0.16 1.22 -22.55
N ASP A 105 -0.11 0.23 -21.65
CA ASP A 105 0.67 0.35 -20.41
C ASP A 105 2.14 0.56 -20.73
N ILE A 106 2.66 -0.20 -21.68
CA ILE A 106 4.08 -0.10 -22.07
C ILE A 106 4.38 1.28 -22.61
N ASP A 107 3.47 1.80 -23.44
CA ASP A 107 3.64 3.13 -24.03
C ASP A 107 3.66 4.21 -22.96
N GLU A 108 2.76 4.10 -21.96
CA GLU A 108 2.71 5.05 -20.87
C GLU A 108 3.96 4.99 -20.00
N LEU A 109 4.45 3.78 -19.74
CA LEU A 109 5.67 3.60 -18.96
C LEU A 109 6.87 4.17 -19.70
N SER A 110 6.93 3.98 -21.02
CA SER A 110 7.99 4.54 -21.82
C SER A 110 8.01 6.07 -21.75
N ALA A 111 6.82 6.68 -21.77
CA ALA A 111 6.71 8.13 -21.67
C ALA A 111 7.24 8.62 -20.32
N LEU A 112 6.94 7.90 -19.24
CA LEU A 112 7.45 8.25 -17.92
C LEU A 112 8.97 8.15 -17.87
N PHE A 113 9.52 7.12 -18.49
CA PHE A 113 10.95 6.93 -18.54
C PHE A 113 11.63 8.08 -19.27
N HIS A 114 11.07 8.49 -20.40
CA HIS A 114 11.63 9.62 -21.15
C HIS A 114 11.56 10.92 -20.38
N GLN A 115 10.48 11.12 -19.62
CA GLN A 115 10.38 12.29 -18.74
C GLN A 115 11.48 12.29 -17.69
N GLY A 116 11.78 11.10 -17.14
CA GLY A 116 12.82 10.97 -16.14
C GLY A 116 14.21 11.23 -16.69
N GLU A 117 14.40 11.11 -18.00
CA GLU A 117 15.68 11.33 -18.64
C GLU A 117 15.87 12.76 -19.13
N GLU A 118 14.84 13.58 -19.06
CA GLU A 118 14.92 14.94 -19.55
C GLU A 118 16.03 15.71 -18.86
N PRO A 119 16.83 16.47 -19.62
CA PRO A 119 17.88 17.29 -18.99
C PRO A 119 17.24 18.39 -18.16
N LYS A 120 17.93 18.77 -17.12
CA LYS A 120 17.45 19.79 -16.21
C LYS A 120 17.89 21.17 -16.54
#